data_439c2837be97e8202a297f1a94733253
#
_entry.id   439c2837be97e8202a297f1a94733253
#
_cell.length_a   1.000
_cell.length_b   1.000
_cell.length_c   1.000
_cell.angle_alpha   90.00
_cell.angle_beta   90.00
_cell.angle_gamma   90.00
#
_symmetry.space_group_name_H-M   'P 1'
#
loop_
_entity.id
_entity.type
_entity.pdbx_description
1 polymer ?
#
loop_
_entity_poly.entity_id
_entity_poly.type
_entity_poly.pdbx_seq_one_letter_code
_entity_poly.pdbx_strand_id
1 'polypeptide(L)'
;DKLMDTAINFLQNGAGNVLNGTFTAAKAVVSGITAFFIGLIFAFYLLAKKETLQRQVNMFMQAALPEKIVNKITYIAKLSNETFSNFITGQCLEALILGTMFFVTLSIIRLPYALLIGVLIAFTALIPIFGAFIGCIVGAFLMIMVSPMKALIFVIVFIVLQQIEGNLIYPHVV
;
A
#
# COMPACT_ATOMS: atom_id res chain seq x y z
N ASP A 1 -50.44 16.49 -2.52
CA ASP A 1 -49.81 16.58 -1.19
C ASP A 1 -48.90 15.37 -0.88
N LYS A 2 -49.36 14.11 -1.07
CA LYS A 2 -48.53 12.92 -0.80
C LYS A 2 -47.24 12.81 -1.61
N LEU A 3 -47.20 13.27 -2.86
CA LEU A 3 -46.03 13.26 -3.71
C LEU A 3 -45.00 14.30 -3.24
N MET A 4 -45.44 15.43 -2.78
CA MET A 4 -44.57 16.50 -2.28
C MET A 4 -43.93 16.11 -0.94
N ASP A 5 -44.71 15.50 -0.04
CA ASP A 5 -44.18 14.98 1.23
C ASP A 5 -43.18 13.84 1.03
N THR A 6 -43.41 12.97 0.04
CA THR A 6 -42.48 11.90 -0.31
C THR A 6 -41.19 12.46 -0.91
N ALA A 7 -41.26 13.47 -1.78
CA ALA A 7 -40.09 14.12 -2.36
C ALA A 7 -39.28 14.88 -1.31
N ILE A 8 -39.92 15.58 -0.39
CA ILE A 8 -39.25 16.29 0.72
C ILE A 8 -38.55 15.32 1.65
N ASN A 9 -39.22 14.22 2.04
CA ASN A 9 -38.63 13.17 2.87
C ASN A 9 -37.44 12.47 2.19
N PHE A 10 -37.50 12.23 0.87
CA PHE A 10 -36.40 11.66 0.11
C PHE A 10 -35.19 12.60 0.02
N LEU A 11 -35.43 13.89 -0.19
CA LEU A 11 -34.38 14.90 -0.22
C LEU A 11 -33.75 15.12 1.16
N GLN A 12 -34.53 15.21 2.22
CA GLN A 12 -34.03 15.40 3.58
C GLN A 12 -33.26 14.18 4.08
N ASN A 13 -33.78 12.98 3.88
CA ASN A 13 -33.10 11.75 4.28
C ASN A 13 -31.87 11.44 3.39
N GLY A 14 -31.98 11.71 2.07
CA GLY A 14 -30.87 11.54 1.15
C GLY A 14 -29.73 12.51 1.45
N ALA A 15 -30.02 13.80 1.63
CA ALA A 15 -29.02 14.80 1.99
C ALA A 15 -28.38 14.53 3.35
N GLY A 16 -29.18 14.13 4.36
CA GLY A 16 -28.69 13.75 5.68
C GLY A 16 -27.75 12.55 5.64
N ASN A 17 -28.11 11.53 4.86
CA ASN A 17 -27.27 10.32 4.71
C ASN A 17 -25.96 10.61 3.97
N VAL A 18 -25.97 11.47 2.93
CA VAL A 18 -24.77 11.90 2.20
C VAL A 18 -23.87 12.73 3.11
N LEU A 19 -24.42 13.68 3.86
CA LEU A 19 -23.65 14.51 4.80
C LEU A 19 -23.01 13.64 5.91
N ASN A 20 -23.78 12.74 6.52
CA ASN A 20 -23.27 11.82 7.54
C ASN A 20 -22.21 10.86 6.97
N GLY A 21 -22.40 10.34 5.76
CA GLY A 21 -21.43 9.50 5.06
C GLY A 21 -20.14 10.25 4.78
N THR A 22 -20.22 11.49 4.28
CA THR A 22 -19.07 12.34 4.02
C THR A 22 -18.32 12.70 5.30
N PHE A 23 -19.04 13.05 6.37
CA PHE A 23 -18.44 13.35 7.67
C PHE A 23 -17.75 12.13 8.28
N THR A 24 -18.38 10.96 8.18
CA THR A 24 -17.78 9.68 8.65
C THR A 24 -16.54 9.33 7.85
N ALA A 25 -16.56 9.50 6.53
CA ALA A 25 -15.39 9.27 5.68
C ALA A 25 -14.26 10.26 6.01
N ALA A 26 -14.56 11.54 6.17
CA ALA A 26 -13.58 12.55 6.56
C ALA A 26 -12.96 12.24 7.93
N LYS A 27 -13.77 11.85 8.92
CA LYS A 27 -13.30 11.42 10.24
C LYS A 27 -12.41 10.19 10.16
N ALA A 28 -12.76 9.20 9.33
CA ALA A 28 -11.95 8.00 9.12
C ALA A 28 -10.59 8.33 8.50
N VAL A 29 -10.54 9.23 7.52
CA VAL A 29 -9.30 9.70 6.90
C VAL A 29 -8.41 10.43 7.92
N VAL A 30 -8.97 11.37 8.68
CA VAL A 30 -8.22 12.12 9.71
C VAL A 30 -7.69 11.17 10.79
N SER A 31 -8.52 10.23 11.25
CA SER A 31 -8.13 9.21 12.23
C SER A 31 -7.02 8.31 11.69
N GLY A 32 -7.13 7.87 10.43
CA GLY A 32 -6.12 7.06 9.76
C GLY A 32 -4.77 7.80 9.63
N ILE A 33 -4.78 9.06 9.22
CA ILE A 33 -3.58 9.91 9.14
C ILE A 33 -2.95 10.08 10.52
N THR A 34 -3.76 10.38 11.54
CA THR A 34 -3.27 10.54 12.92
C THR A 34 -2.63 9.25 13.44
N ALA A 35 -3.30 8.11 13.25
CA ALA A 35 -2.77 6.81 13.63
C ALA A 35 -1.46 6.47 12.90
N PHE A 36 -1.37 6.81 11.62
CA PHE A 36 -0.15 6.64 10.82
C PHE A 36 1.03 7.43 11.39
N PHE A 37 0.84 8.73 11.70
CA PHE A 37 1.91 9.54 12.27
C PHE A 37 2.32 9.08 13.67
N ILE A 38 1.37 8.71 14.53
CA ILE A 38 1.67 8.14 15.85
C ILE A 38 2.45 6.84 15.69
N GLY A 39 2.02 5.95 14.79
CA GLY A 39 2.74 4.71 14.48
C GLY A 39 4.14 4.95 13.95
N LEU A 40 4.32 5.95 13.09
CA LEU A 40 5.61 6.35 12.55
C LEU A 40 6.57 6.84 13.65
N ILE A 41 6.10 7.74 14.53
CA ILE A 41 6.88 8.25 15.66
C ILE A 41 7.28 7.08 16.58
N PHE A 42 6.34 6.19 16.87
CA PHE A 42 6.61 5.00 17.69
C PHE A 42 7.64 4.07 17.03
N ALA A 43 7.52 3.84 15.72
CA ALA A 43 8.49 3.05 14.96
C ALA A 43 9.90 3.66 15.02
N PHE A 44 10.03 4.98 14.82
CA PHE A 44 11.32 5.67 14.97
C PHE A 44 11.89 5.56 16.40
N TYR A 45 11.04 5.68 17.41
CA TYR A 45 11.48 5.50 18.81
C TYR A 45 11.98 4.07 19.05
N LEU A 46 11.27 3.05 18.57
CA LEU A 46 11.70 1.65 18.68
C LEU A 46 13.02 1.40 17.93
N LEU A 47 13.16 1.94 16.72
CA LEU A 47 14.41 1.81 15.96
C LEU A 47 15.58 2.48 16.67
N ALA A 48 15.39 3.66 17.21
CA ALA A 48 16.43 4.40 17.94
C ALA A 48 16.88 3.67 19.23
N LYS A 49 16.01 2.88 19.83
CA LYS A 49 16.27 2.13 21.08
C LYS A 49 16.37 0.61 20.88
N LYS A 50 16.48 0.13 19.62
CA LYS A 50 16.44 -1.31 19.30
C LYS A 50 17.44 -2.15 20.09
N GLU A 51 18.68 -1.68 20.25
CA GLU A 51 19.73 -2.41 20.95
C GLU A 51 19.44 -2.51 22.47
N THR A 52 18.94 -1.42 23.07
CA THR A 52 18.56 -1.40 24.48
C THR A 52 17.38 -2.33 24.74
N LEU A 53 16.35 -2.26 23.89
CA LEU A 53 15.19 -3.15 23.96
C LEU A 53 15.59 -4.63 23.79
N GLN A 54 16.39 -4.94 22.79
CA GLN A 54 16.87 -6.28 22.55
C GLN A 54 17.61 -6.86 23.76
N ARG A 55 18.49 -6.03 24.37
CA ARG A 55 19.22 -6.44 25.59
C ARG A 55 18.28 -6.69 26.76
N GLN A 56 17.31 -5.80 26.98
CA GLN A 56 16.33 -5.95 28.07
C GLN A 56 15.46 -7.20 27.89
N VAL A 57 14.94 -7.42 26.67
CA VAL A 57 14.16 -8.62 26.35
C VAL A 57 14.97 -9.88 26.53
N ASN A 58 16.23 -9.91 26.09
CA ASN A 58 17.11 -11.07 26.28
C ASN A 58 17.40 -11.34 27.75
N MET A 59 17.68 -10.30 28.56
CA MET A 59 17.88 -10.48 30.02
C MET A 59 16.61 -11.02 30.67
N PHE A 60 15.45 -10.50 30.33
CA PHE A 60 14.18 -10.99 30.87
C PHE A 60 13.90 -12.44 30.47
N MET A 61 14.13 -12.80 29.21
CA MET A 61 13.93 -14.17 28.72
C MET A 61 14.88 -15.17 29.45
N GLN A 62 16.16 -14.79 29.63
CA GLN A 62 17.13 -15.63 30.32
C GLN A 62 16.81 -15.81 31.82
N ALA A 63 16.19 -14.81 32.44
CA ALA A 63 15.78 -14.89 33.85
C ALA A 63 14.49 -15.70 34.06
N ALA A 64 13.56 -15.66 33.07
CA ALA A 64 12.22 -16.22 33.22
C ALA A 64 12.05 -17.61 32.57
N LEU A 65 12.91 -18.00 31.61
CA LEU A 65 12.72 -19.18 30.78
C LEU A 65 13.94 -20.10 30.81
N PRO A 66 13.74 -21.41 30.65
CA PRO A 66 14.84 -22.38 30.47
C PRO A 66 15.65 -22.06 29.19
N GLU A 67 16.96 -22.29 29.26
CA GLU A 67 17.91 -21.98 28.18
C GLU A 67 17.52 -22.58 26.83
N LYS A 68 16.97 -23.80 26.81
CA LYS A 68 16.46 -24.44 25.56
C LYS A 68 15.36 -23.63 24.87
N ILE A 69 14.48 -23.03 25.66
CA ILE A 69 13.36 -22.20 25.13
C ILE A 69 13.90 -20.86 24.63
N VAL A 70 14.79 -20.23 25.38
CA VAL A 70 15.44 -18.96 24.99
C VAL A 70 16.16 -19.12 23.65
N ASN A 71 16.97 -20.17 23.50
CA ASN A 71 17.71 -20.45 22.27
C ASN A 71 16.76 -20.66 21.07
N LYS A 72 15.63 -21.37 21.26
CA LYS A 72 14.62 -21.58 20.22
C LYS A 72 13.94 -20.27 19.82
N ILE A 73 13.54 -19.45 20.79
CA ILE A 73 12.91 -18.14 20.53
C ILE A 73 13.89 -17.22 19.79
N THR A 74 15.14 -17.15 20.24
CA THR A 74 16.17 -16.33 19.61
C THR A 74 16.46 -16.77 18.18
N TYR A 75 16.51 -18.08 17.93
CA TYR A 75 16.67 -18.63 16.58
C TYR A 75 15.50 -18.23 15.65
N ILE A 76 14.25 -18.41 16.13
CA ILE A 76 13.06 -18.04 15.37
C ILE A 76 13.04 -16.53 15.10
N ALA A 77 13.35 -15.72 16.11
CA ALA A 77 13.38 -14.25 15.96
C ALA A 77 14.44 -13.81 14.94
N LYS A 78 15.63 -14.42 14.96
CA LYS A 78 16.69 -14.14 13.98
C LYS A 78 16.26 -14.54 12.56
N LEU A 79 15.73 -15.75 12.40
CA LEU A 79 15.22 -16.22 11.10
C LEU A 79 14.11 -15.34 10.57
N SER A 80 13.16 -14.95 11.43
CA SER A 80 12.07 -14.02 11.04
C SER A 80 12.61 -12.66 10.61
N ASN A 81 13.59 -12.11 11.35
CA ASN A 81 14.20 -10.84 11.01
C ASN A 81 14.93 -10.89 9.65
N GLU A 82 15.69 -11.95 9.39
CA GLU A 82 16.40 -12.15 8.13
C GLU A 82 15.41 -12.29 6.96
N THR A 83 14.38 -13.12 7.12
CA THR A 83 13.34 -13.34 6.10
C THR A 83 12.59 -12.05 5.81
N PHE A 84 12.18 -11.32 6.85
CA PHE A 84 11.44 -10.08 6.70
C PHE A 84 12.29 -8.96 6.08
N SER A 85 13.56 -8.86 6.47
CA SER A 85 14.51 -7.90 5.89
C SER A 85 14.73 -8.15 4.41
N ASN A 86 14.94 -9.41 4.03
CA ASN A 86 15.11 -9.79 2.62
C ASN A 86 13.85 -9.52 1.81
N PHE A 87 12.68 -9.86 2.35
CA PHE A 87 11.39 -9.60 1.72
C PHE A 87 11.17 -8.09 1.48
N ILE A 88 11.36 -7.25 2.50
CA ILE A 88 11.19 -5.79 2.35
C ILE A 88 12.18 -5.20 1.36
N THR A 89 13.44 -5.66 1.38
CA THR A 89 14.45 -5.21 0.42
C THR A 89 14.06 -5.60 -1.01
N GLY A 90 13.63 -6.84 -1.22
CA GLY A 90 13.13 -7.31 -2.50
C GLY A 90 11.93 -6.52 -2.98
N GLN A 91 10.96 -6.28 -2.09
CA GLN A 91 9.75 -5.52 -2.39
C GLN A 91 10.05 -4.05 -2.78
N CYS A 92 11.00 -3.41 -2.09
CA CYS A 92 11.44 -2.06 -2.47
C CYS A 92 12.12 -2.03 -3.83
N LEU A 93 12.96 -3.02 -4.12
CA LEU A 93 13.64 -3.12 -5.41
C LEU A 93 12.64 -3.40 -6.54
N GLU A 94 11.72 -4.33 -6.33
CA GLU A 94 10.62 -4.65 -7.26
C GLU A 94 9.77 -3.40 -7.55
N ALA A 95 9.37 -2.65 -6.52
CA ALA A 95 8.59 -1.43 -6.66
C ALA A 95 9.30 -0.38 -7.54
N LEU A 96 10.61 -0.21 -7.37
CA LEU A 96 11.42 0.70 -8.21
C LEU A 96 11.50 0.22 -9.66
N ILE A 97 11.72 -1.06 -9.88
CA ILE A 97 11.77 -1.65 -11.22
C ILE A 97 10.41 -1.49 -11.90
N LEU A 98 9.32 -1.84 -11.22
CA LEU A 98 7.97 -1.78 -11.74
C LEU A 98 7.58 -0.34 -12.10
N GLY A 99 7.78 0.60 -11.18
CA GLY A 99 7.51 2.03 -11.44
C GLY A 99 8.29 2.60 -12.61
N THR A 100 9.57 2.24 -12.73
CA THR A 100 10.43 2.65 -13.84
C THR A 100 9.97 2.02 -15.17
N MET A 101 9.61 0.74 -15.14
CA MET A 101 9.10 0.03 -16.31
C MET A 101 7.80 0.64 -16.83
N PHE A 102 6.85 0.97 -15.94
CA PHE A 102 5.62 1.67 -16.30
C PHE A 102 5.92 3.07 -16.84
N PHE A 103 6.75 3.85 -16.16
CA PHE A 103 7.12 5.19 -16.61
C PHE A 103 7.72 5.17 -18.02
N VAL A 104 8.69 4.29 -18.28
CA VAL A 104 9.35 4.20 -19.58
C VAL A 104 8.37 3.74 -20.66
N THR A 105 7.58 2.69 -20.40
CA THR A 105 6.63 2.15 -21.38
C THR A 105 5.55 3.18 -21.74
N LEU A 106 4.94 3.82 -20.73
CA LEU A 106 3.90 4.83 -20.95
C LEU A 106 4.46 6.06 -21.67
N SER A 107 5.73 6.44 -21.41
CA SER A 107 6.42 7.53 -22.10
C SER A 107 6.69 7.21 -23.56
N ILE A 108 7.12 5.98 -23.88
CA ILE A 108 7.36 5.53 -25.27
C ILE A 108 6.03 5.56 -26.07
N ILE A 109 4.94 5.11 -25.48
CA ILE A 109 3.61 5.11 -26.12
C ILE A 109 2.98 6.53 -26.13
N ARG A 110 3.65 7.50 -25.50
CA ARG A 110 3.18 8.90 -25.38
C ARG A 110 1.83 9.03 -24.67
N LEU A 111 1.57 8.19 -23.68
CA LEU A 111 0.40 8.36 -22.83
C LEU A 111 0.62 9.52 -21.85
N PRO A 112 -0.42 10.31 -21.54
CA PRO A 112 -0.31 11.39 -20.56
C PRO A 112 -0.05 10.83 -19.17
N TYR A 113 0.47 11.67 -18.28
CA TYR A 113 0.72 11.34 -16.87
C TYR A 113 1.66 10.14 -16.63
N ALA A 114 2.53 9.79 -17.61
CA ALA A 114 3.43 8.64 -17.51
C ALA A 114 4.27 8.64 -16.22
N LEU A 115 4.86 9.79 -15.87
CA LEU A 115 5.65 9.93 -14.64
C LEU A 115 4.77 9.76 -13.39
N LEU A 116 3.61 10.42 -13.35
CA LEU A 116 2.70 10.35 -12.21
C LEU A 116 2.23 8.91 -11.96
N ILE A 117 1.87 8.20 -13.03
CA ILE A 117 1.43 6.80 -12.95
C ILE A 117 2.58 5.88 -12.58
N GLY A 118 3.77 6.08 -13.13
CA GLY A 118 4.95 5.30 -12.75
C GLY A 118 5.29 5.44 -11.26
N VAL A 119 5.28 6.66 -10.74
CA VAL A 119 5.50 6.95 -9.32
C VAL A 119 4.38 6.35 -8.46
N LEU A 120 3.12 6.52 -8.88
CA LEU A 120 1.97 5.95 -8.17
C LEU A 120 2.09 4.43 -8.07
N ILE A 121 2.42 3.76 -9.18
CA ILE A 121 2.58 2.30 -9.21
C ILE A 121 3.76 1.87 -8.33
N ALA A 122 4.89 2.58 -8.36
CA ALA A 122 6.01 2.29 -7.47
C ALA A 122 5.59 2.35 -5.99
N PHE A 123 4.84 3.37 -5.58
CA PHE A 123 4.36 3.48 -4.20
C PHE A 123 3.32 2.41 -3.85
N THR A 124 2.37 2.16 -4.74
CA THR A 124 1.33 1.16 -4.45
C THR A 124 1.89 -0.26 -4.46
N ALA A 125 2.88 -0.56 -5.29
CA ALA A 125 3.55 -1.86 -5.35
C ALA A 125 4.21 -2.25 -4.03
N LEU A 126 4.54 -1.31 -3.14
CA LEU A 126 5.01 -1.63 -1.79
C LEU A 126 3.98 -2.43 -0.96
N ILE A 127 2.70 -2.41 -1.35
CA ILE A 127 1.65 -3.23 -0.74
C ILE A 127 1.43 -4.46 -1.62
N PRO A 128 1.94 -5.64 -1.24
CA PRO A 128 1.83 -6.84 -2.07
C PRO A 128 0.37 -7.13 -2.45
N ILE A 129 0.15 -7.55 -3.68
CA ILE A 129 -1.15 -7.89 -4.26
C ILE A 129 -2.05 -6.66 -4.46
N PHE A 130 -2.30 -5.86 -3.42
CA PHE A 130 -3.18 -4.69 -3.49
C PHE A 130 -2.60 -3.56 -4.34
N GLY A 131 -1.28 -3.42 -4.38
CA GLY A 131 -0.59 -2.36 -5.11
C GLY A 131 -0.95 -2.31 -6.58
N ALA A 132 -0.94 -3.45 -7.24
CA ALA A 132 -1.31 -3.59 -8.65
C ALA A 132 -2.76 -3.14 -8.91
N PHE A 133 -3.72 -3.57 -8.07
CA PHE A 133 -5.12 -3.19 -8.21
C PHE A 133 -5.33 -1.69 -8.03
N ILE A 134 -4.73 -1.10 -6.99
CA ILE A 134 -4.82 0.34 -6.72
C ILE A 134 -4.20 1.13 -7.88
N GLY A 135 -2.99 0.75 -8.32
CA GLY A 135 -2.29 1.38 -9.43
C GLY A 135 -3.11 1.32 -10.74
N CYS A 136 -3.72 0.16 -11.03
CA CYS A 136 -4.58 -0.01 -12.20
C CYS A 136 -5.83 0.87 -12.14
N ILE A 137 -6.56 0.84 -11.03
CA ILE A 137 -7.81 1.61 -10.88
C ILE A 137 -7.54 3.12 -10.98
N VAL A 138 -6.56 3.63 -10.24
CA VAL A 138 -6.25 5.06 -10.24
C VAL A 138 -5.66 5.48 -11.59
N GLY A 139 -4.77 4.68 -12.17
CA GLY A 139 -4.20 4.95 -13.49
C GLY A 139 -5.25 4.95 -14.59
N ALA A 140 -6.14 3.96 -14.61
CA ALA A 140 -7.26 3.91 -15.55
C ALA A 140 -8.21 5.09 -15.38
N PHE A 141 -8.52 5.48 -14.15
CA PHE A 141 -9.34 6.66 -13.86
C PHE A 141 -8.72 7.94 -14.42
N LEU A 142 -7.42 8.16 -14.20
CA LEU A 142 -6.71 9.32 -14.77
C LEU A 142 -6.74 9.32 -16.31
N MET A 143 -6.61 8.15 -16.92
CA MET A 143 -6.65 8.02 -18.38
C MET A 143 -8.04 8.23 -18.97
N ILE A 144 -9.11 7.78 -18.29
CA ILE A 144 -10.50 8.01 -18.72
C ILE A 144 -10.82 9.51 -18.78
N MET A 145 -10.31 10.29 -17.84
CA MET A 145 -10.50 11.75 -17.83
C MET A 145 -9.89 12.45 -19.06
N VAL A 146 -8.92 11.82 -19.71
CA VAL A 146 -8.32 12.35 -20.94
C VAL A 146 -9.03 11.80 -22.18
N SER A 147 -9.19 10.49 -22.27
CA SER A 147 -9.89 9.80 -23.36
C SER A 147 -10.16 8.34 -23.01
N PRO A 148 -11.36 7.80 -23.27
CA PRO A 148 -11.67 6.39 -23.07
C PRO A 148 -10.73 5.45 -23.83
N MET A 149 -10.29 5.84 -25.04
CA MET A 149 -9.34 5.07 -25.83
C MET A 149 -7.98 4.97 -25.16
N LYS A 150 -7.49 6.04 -24.53
CA LYS A 150 -6.22 6.02 -23.79
C LYS A 150 -6.30 5.14 -22.53
N ALA A 151 -7.46 5.13 -21.87
CA ALA A 151 -7.71 4.25 -20.75
C ALA A 151 -7.69 2.78 -21.17
N LEU A 152 -8.28 2.43 -22.31
CA LEU A 152 -8.24 1.07 -22.84
C LEU A 152 -6.81 0.64 -23.17
N ILE A 153 -6.04 1.49 -23.84
CA ILE A 153 -4.62 1.24 -24.13
C ILE A 153 -3.84 1.05 -22.84
N PHE A 154 -4.05 1.91 -21.85
CA PHE A 154 -3.39 1.81 -20.54
C PHE A 154 -3.68 0.47 -19.86
N VAL A 155 -4.94 0.02 -19.81
CA VAL A 155 -5.31 -1.26 -19.17
C VAL A 155 -4.66 -2.44 -19.88
N ILE A 156 -4.61 -2.44 -21.22
CA ILE A 156 -3.92 -3.49 -21.98
C ILE A 156 -2.42 -3.51 -21.66
N VAL A 157 -1.78 -2.35 -21.70
CA VAL A 157 -0.36 -2.21 -21.35
C VAL A 157 -0.11 -2.63 -19.90
N PHE A 158 -1.00 -2.24 -18.98
CA PHE A 158 -0.91 -2.63 -17.58
C PHE A 158 -0.92 -4.15 -17.42
N ILE A 159 -1.86 -4.85 -18.05
CA ILE A 159 -1.95 -6.31 -17.98
C ILE A 159 -0.68 -6.96 -18.54
N VAL A 160 -0.15 -6.48 -19.67
CA VAL A 160 1.08 -7.02 -20.27
C VAL A 160 2.27 -6.82 -19.33
N LEU A 161 2.44 -5.62 -18.76
CA LEU A 161 3.53 -5.33 -17.82
C LEU A 161 3.41 -6.14 -16.53
N GLN A 162 2.19 -6.34 -16.02
CA GLN A 162 1.94 -7.21 -14.86
C GLN A 162 2.30 -8.68 -15.14
N GLN A 163 2.06 -9.16 -16.35
CA GLN A 163 2.48 -10.51 -16.74
C GLN A 163 4.00 -10.64 -16.80
N ILE A 164 4.69 -9.63 -17.29
CA ILE A 164 6.17 -9.60 -17.31
C ILE A 164 6.71 -9.54 -15.88
N GLU A 165 6.13 -8.70 -15.04
CA GLU A 165 6.51 -8.57 -13.63
C GLU A 165 6.32 -9.90 -12.90
N GLY A 166 5.12 -10.47 -12.90
CA GLY A 166 4.80 -11.67 -12.15
C GLY A 166 5.55 -12.94 -12.60
N ASN A 167 5.89 -13.04 -13.88
CA ASN A 167 6.56 -14.23 -14.41
C ASN A 167 8.09 -14.09 -14.50
N LEU A 168 8.60 -12.89 -14.67
CA LEU A 168 10.03 -12.65 -14.90
C LEU A 168 10.70 -11.91 -13.75
N ILE A 169 10.12 -10.82 -13.25
CA ILE A 169 10.77 -9.93 -12.28
C ILE A 169 10.57 -10.46 -10.87
N TYR A 170 9.33 -10.70 -10.47
CA TYR A 170 8.98 -11.10 -9.11
C TYR A 170 9.78 -12.32 -8.60
N PRO A 171 9.87 -13.45 -9.32
CA PRO A 171 10.57 -14.64 -8.85
C PRO A 171 12.11 -14.47 -8.76
N HIS A 172 12.68 -13.42 -9.37
CA HIS A 172 14.12 -13.16 -9.33
C HIS A 172 14.52 -12.06 -8.34
N VAL A 173 13.56 -11.26 -7.87
CA VAL A 173 13.82 -10.08 -7.03
C VAL A 173 13.29 -10.27 -5.61
N VAL A 174 12.14 -10.90 -5.45
CA VAL A 174 11.45 -11.12 -4.18
C VAL A 174 11.51 -12.56 -3.76
#